data_ec69b78cf269acda11c70d26cab8c751
#
_entry.id   ec69b78cf269acda11c70d26cab8c751
#
_cell.length_a   1.000
_cell.length_b   1.000
_cell.length_c   1.000
_cell.angle_alpha   90.00
_cell.angle_beta   90.00
_cell.angle_gamma   90.00
#
_symmetry.space_group_name_H-M   'P 1'
#
loop_
_entity.id
_entity.type
_entity.pdbx_description
1 polymer ?
#
loop_
_entity_poly.entity_id
_entity_poly.type
_entity_poly.pdbx_seq_one_letter_code
_entity_poly.pdbx_strand_id
1 'polypeptide(L)'
;IMKQYYKEMHEAKARGEPIVYISSWEPQEIFRAMGIDLFFPLHYSSLCAATQMSRRYLDNLQEAGWSKDVCRFCGQRLGYIIDNNKEDAPWGGMPKPDLFVQGSIDDLQGKIIEYEAEALDTPFYLYDRTWPIRVSSGVYHDFDTADYRVEYVIKQYRELIGFLENFFHRELEMGKLKEAVRNSVEMYRLWWEVDELRRTVPAPITSTDFLPNMPPMWYFRGLEKGVETVRQFRDEVKERVDNGLAAVPNERIRLL
;
A
#
# COMPACT_ATOMS: atom_id res chain seq x y z
N ILE A 1 -4.17 8.30 12.37
CA ILE A 1 -4.75 7.18 11.63
C ILE A 1 -3.78 6.01 11.55
N MET A 2 -2.57 6.15 10.97
CA MET A 2 -1.66 5.02 10.78
C MET A 2 -1.17 4.38 12.08
N LYS A 3 -0.84 5.17 13.13
CA LYS A 3 -0.46 4.60 14.43
C LYS A 3 -1.59 3.76 15.05
N GLN A 4 -2.82 4.21 14.92
CA GLN A 4 -4.00 3.47 15.38
C GLN A 4 -4.19 2.18 14.58
N TYR A 5 -3.97 2.22 13.26
CA TYR A 5 -4.01 1.03 12.40
C TYR A 5 -3.00 -0.04 12.84
N TYR A 6 -1.75 0.34 13.19
CA TYR A 6 -0.77 -0.63 13.71
C TYR A 6 -1.24 -1.28 15.01
N LYS A 7 -1.78 -0.47 15.92
CA LYS A 7 -2.35 -0.99 17.18
C LYS A 7 -3.47 -2.00 16.90
N GLU A 8 -4.40 -1.66 15.99
CA GLU A 8 -5.49 -2.55 15.58
C GLU A 8 -4.97 -3.87 15.00
N MET A 9 -3.91 -3.84 14.19
CA MET A 9 -3.29 -5.05 13.62
C MET A 9 -2.65 -5.93 14.69
N HIS A 10 -1.95 -5.36 15.67
CA HIS A 10 -1.41 -6.11 16.79
C HIS A 10 -2.53 -6.72 17.66
N GLU A 11 -3.60 -6.00 17.91
CA GLU A 11 -4.76 -6.48 18.64
C GLU A 11 -5.49 -7.59 17.87
N ALA A 12 -5.67 -7.45 16.55
CA ALA A 12 -6.24 -8.48 15.69
C ALA A 12 -5.42 -9.77 15.75
N LYS A 13 -4.09 -9.65 15.65
CA LYS A 13 -3.20 -10.81 15.80
C LYS A 13 -3.31 -11.47 17.17
N ALA A 14 -3.40 -10.70 18.23
CA ALA A 14 -3.58 -11.23 19.59
C ALA A 14 -4.92 -11.97 19.78
N ARG A 15 -5.95 -11.61 19.00
CA ARG A 15 -7.24 -12.34 18.96
C ARG A 15 -7.22 -13.58 18.05
N GLY A 16 -6.13 -13.85 17.35
CA GLY A 16 -6.01 -14.94 16.38
C GLY A 16 -6.65 -14.64 15.01
N GLU A 17 -6.89 -13.37 14.70
CA GLU A 17 -7.40 -12.96 13.39
C GLU A 17 -6.28 -13.04 12.35
N PRO A 18 -6.58 -13.51 11.12
CA PRO A 18 -5.57 -13.65 10.09
C PRO A 18 -5.10 -12.30 9.56
N ILE A 19 -3.78 -12.17 9.40
CA ILE A 19 -3.14 -11.00 8.81
C ILE A 19 -2.38 -11.41 7.55
N VAL A 20 -2.68 -10.76 6.44
CA VAL A 20 -1.97 -10.95 5.17
C VAL A 20 -1.06 -9.77 4.90
N TYR A 21 0.21 -10.06 4.59
CA TYR A 21 1.14 -9.06 4.09
C TYR A 21 0.99 -8.91 2.59
N ILE A 22 0.71 -7.68 2.15
CA ILE A 22 0.58 -7.33 0.73
C ILE A 22 1.30 -6.00 0.43
N SER A 23 1.51 -5.72 -0.84
CA SER A 23 1.83 -4.37 -1.28
C SER A 23 0.56 -3.53 -1.48
N SER A 24 0.72 -2.21 -1.53
CA SER A 24 -0.42 -1.31 -1.77
C SER A 24 -1.03 -1.44 -3.17
N TRP A 25 -0.33 -2.09 -4.08
CA TRP A 25 -0.76 -2.30 -5.48
C TRP A 25 -1.68 -3.51 -5.66
N GLU A 26 -1.81 -4.35 -4.63
CA GLU A 26 -2.61 -5.57 -4.67
C GLU A 26 -4.11 -5.28 -4.65
N PRO A 27 -4.98 -6.23 -5.07
CA PRO A 27 -6.43 -6.07 -5.06
C PRO A 27 -6.99 -6.16 -3.64
N GLN A 28 -6.79 -5.11 -2.84
CA GLN A 28 -7.19 -5.05 -1.43
C GLN A 28 -8.67 -5.38 -1.23
N GLU A 29 -9.50 -5.02 -2.20
CA GLU A 29 -10.95 -5.18 -2.21
C GLU A 29 -11.38 -6.65 -2.03
N ILE A 30 -10.62 -7.59 -2.61
CA ILE A 30 -10.86 -9.03 -2.46
C ILE A 30 -10.71 -9.44 -1.00
N PHE A 31 -9.60 -9.09 -0.38
CA PHE A 31 -9.30 -9.43 1.01
C PHE A 31 -10.29 -8.77 1.98
N ARG A 32 -10.62 -7.48 1.74
CA ARG A 32 -11.60 -6.74 2.55
C ARG A 32 -12.99 -7.39 2.48
N ALA A 33 -13.41 -7.83 1.29
CA ALA A 33 -14.67 -8.52 1.11
C ALA A 33 -14.73 -9.88 1.85
N MET A 34 -13.59 -10.51 2.06
CA MET A 34 -13.45 -11.77 2.82
C MET A 34 -13.24 -11.54 4.32
N GLY A 35 -13.19 -10.29 4.79
CA GLY A 35 -12.91 -9.96 6.20
C GLY A 35 -11.51 -10.35 6.63
N ILE A 36 -10.53 -10.25 5.74
CA ILE A 36 -9.13 -10.55 5.99
C ILE A 36 -8.39 -9.23 6.25
N ASP A 37 -7.66 -9.16 7.35
CA ASP A 37 -6.86 -8.01 7.69
C ASP A 37 -5.58 -7.95 6.85
N LEU A 38 -5.26 -6.74 6.41
CA LEU A 38 -4.11 -6.49 5.54
C LEU A 38 -3.07 -5.67 6.28
N PHE A 39 -1.82 -6.06 6.15
CA PHE A 39 -0.69 -5.27 6.60
C PHE A 39 0.25 -4.94 5.43
N PHE A 40 0.84 -3.75 5.46
CA PHE A 40 1.63 -3.20 4.36
C PHE A 40 3.09 -2.98 4.78
N PRO A 41 3.98 -3.96 4.56
CA PRO A 41 5.37 -3.86 4.99
C PRO A 41 6.13 -2.66 4.40
N LEU A 42 5.77 -2.21 3.20
CA LEU A 42 6.37 -1.01 2.60
C LEU A 42 6.06 0.27 3.39
N HIS A 43 4.88 0.36 4.04
CA HIS A 43 4.61 1.48 4.94
C HIS A 43 5.52 1.43 6.17
N TYR A 44 5.83 0.23 6.67
CA TYR A 44 6.77 0.08 7.78
C TYR A 44 8.16 0.60 7.43
N SER A 45 8.63 0.39 6.21
CA SER A 45 9.89 0.98 5.73
C SER A 45 9.87 2.50 5.76
N SER A 46 8.74 3.13 5.38
CA SER A 46 8.58 4.59 5.50
C SER A 46 8.61 5.05 6.96
N LEU A 47 7.97 4.31 7.85
CA LEU A 47 7.98 4.57 9.28
C LEU A 47 9.40 4.46 9.87
N CYS A 48 10.15 3.42 9.48
CA CYS A 48 11.55 3.25 9.88
C CYS A 48 12.43 4.42 9.42
N ALA A 49 12.18 4.93 8.21
CA ALA A 49 12.87 6.12 7.70
C ALA A 49 12.54 7.36 8.54
N ALA A 50 11.26 7.60 8.81
CA ALA A 50 10.81 8.74 9.61
C ALA A 50 11.31 8.70 11.06
N THR A 51 11.50 7.51 11.62
CA THR A 51 12.00 7.29 13.00
C THR A 51 13.51 7.04 13.08
N GLN A 52 14.23 7.24 11.97
CA GLN A 52 15.68 7.07 11.86
C GLN A 52 16.22 5.65 12.14
N MET A 53 15.36 4.64 12.02
CA MET A 53 15.74 3.23 12.19
C MET A 53 16.34 2.60 10.93
N SER A 54 16.27 3.28 9.78
CA SER A 54 16.72 2.76 8.49
C SER A 54 18.14 2.22 8.50
N ARG A 55 19.07 2.96 9.14
CA ARG A 55 20.48 2.57 9.16
C ARG A 55 20.67 1.20 9.81
N ARG A 56 20.09 1.01 10.99
CA ARG A 56 20.16 -0.25 11.74
C ARG A 56 19.70 -1.44 10.90
N TYR A 57 18.51 -1.34 10.30
CA TYR A 57 17.95 -2.46 9.53
C TYR A 57 18.71 -2.71 8.23
N LEU A 58 19.26 -1.67 7.60
CA LEU A 58 20.09 -1.84 6.41
C LEU A 58 21.48 -2.39 6.75
N ASP A 59 22.06 -2.01 7.90
CA ASP A 59 23.33 -2.58 8.35
C ASP A 59 23.15 -4.08 8.67
N ASN A 60 22.08 -4.47 9.39
CA ASN A 60 21.74 -5.89 9.63
C ASN A 60 21.60 -6.69 8.32
N LEU A 61 20.99 -6.08 7.31
CA LEU A 61 20.82 -6.71 6.01
C LEU A 61 22.17 -6.96 5.31
N GLN A 62 23.08 -5.98 5.39
CA GLN A 62 24.44 -6.11 4.83
C GLN A 62 25.27 -7.16 5.59
N GLU A 63 25.16 -7.19 6.92
CA GLU A 63 25.81 -8.21 7.76
C GLU A 63 25.31 -9.63 7.43
N ALA A 64 24.05 -9.76 7.01
CA ALA A 64 23.48 -11.01 6.49
C ALA A 64 23.91 -11.35 5.05
N GLY A 65 24.80 -10.54 4.43
CA GLY A 65 25.39 -10.82 3.11
C GLY A 65 24.64 -10.21 1.93
N TRP A 66 23.64 -9.35 2.15
CA TRP A 66 22.92 -8.67 1.07
C TRP A 66 23.70 -7.48 0.52
N SER A 67 23.58 -7.27 -0.80
CA SER A 67 24.18 -6.09 -1.44
C SER A 67 23.55 -4.80 -0.91
N LYS A 68 24.40 -3.78 -0.72
CA LYS A 68 23.95 -2.41 -0.43
C LYS A 68 23.17 -1.76 -1.57
N ASP A 69 23.24 -2.33 -2.76
CA ASP A 69 22.56 -1.82 -3.97
C ASP A 69 21.11 -2.33 -4.11
N VAL A 70 20.68 -3.21 -3.20
CA VAL A 70 19.26 -3.59 -3.09
C VAL A 70 18.41 -2.36 -2.76
N CYS A 71 17.21 -2.30 -3.31
CA CYS A 71 16.27 -1.24 -2.97
C CYS A 71 16.16 -1.08 -1.45
N ARG A 72 16.59 0.06 -0.94
CA ARG A 72 16.64 0.31 0.51
C ARG A 72 15.26 0.29 1.15
N PHE A 73 14.23 0.63 0.40
CA PHE A 73 12.85 0.60 0.87
C PHE A 73 12.38 -0.83 1.16
N CYS A 74 12.68 -1.76 0.25
CA CYS A 74 12.40 -3.19 0.47
C CYS A 74 13.38 -3.82 1.48
N GLY A 75 14.67 -3.43 1.41
CA GLY A 75 15.69 -3.97 2.30
C GLY A 75 15.44 -3.67 3.78
N GLN A 76 14.87 -2.51 4.12
CA GLN A 76 14.59 -2.16 5.52
C GLN A 76 13.63 -3.15 6.20
N ARG A 77 12.57 -3.57 5.49
CA ARG A 77 11.61 -4.52 6.09
C ARG A 77 12.21 -5.90 6.30
N LEU A 78 13.04 -6.38 5.35
CA LEU A 78 13.76 -7.62 5.54
C LEU A 78 14.81 -7.51 6.66
N GLY A 79 15.56 -6.41 6.70
CA GLY A 79 16.49 -6.12 7.78
C GLY A 79 15.83 -6.06 9.16
N TYR A 80 14.59 -5.55 9.25
CA TYR A 80 13.78 -5.63 10.47
C TYR A 80 13.39 -7.09 10.80
N ILE A 81 13.01 -7.87 9.80
CA ILE A 81 12.57 -9.27 10.02
C ILE A 81 13.70 -10.09 10.61
N ILE A 82 14.91 -9.95 10.09
CA ILE A 82 16.10 -10.67 10.55
C ILE A 82 16.74 -10.07 11.80
N ASP A 83 16.32 -8.91 12.26
CA ASP A 83 16.83 -8.28 13.48
C ASP A 83 16.42 -9.11 14.72
N ASN A 84 17.38 -9.45 15.56
CA ASN A 84 17.14 -10.20 16.78
C ASN A 84 16.58 -9.35 17.92
N ASN A 85 16.76 -8.03 17.87
CA ASN A 85 16.22 -7.10 18.85
C ASN A 85 15.11 -6.23 18.25
N LYS A 86 13.89 -6.42 18.71
CA LYS A 86 12.69 -5.69 18.27
C LYS A 86 12.07 -4.81 19.34
N GLU A 87 12.71 -4.65 20.50
CA GLU A 87 12.17 -3.88 21.63
C GLU A 87 11.94 -2.40 21.27
N ASP A 88 12.87 -1.82 20.48
CA ASP A 88 12.79 -0.42 20.03
C ASP A 88 12.06 -0.25 18.68
N ALA A 89 11.38 -1.30 18.19
CA ALA A 89 10.74 -1.25 16.89
C ALA A 89 9.62 -0.19 16.87
N PRO A 90 9.62 0.73 15.88
CA PRO A 90 8.61 1.77 15.79
C PRO A 90 7.19 1.19 15.81
N TRP A 91 6.33 1.75 16.65
CA TRP A 91 4.92 1.37 16.82
C TRP A 91 4.69 -0.11 17.13
N GLY A 92 5.65 -0.77 17.76
CA GLY A 92 5.58 -2.19 18.11
C GLY A 92 6.00 -3.13 16.99
N GLY A 93 6.52 -2.61 15.89
CA GLY A 93 6.98 -3.41 14.77
C GLY A 93 5.86 -3.89 13.85
N MET A 94 6.18 -4.90 13.05
CA MET A 94 5.22 -5.56 12.16
C MET A 94 4.65 -6.81 12.86
N PRO A 95 3.32 -6.98 12.95
CA PRO A 95 2.72 -8.23 13.47
C PRO A 95 3.08 -9.40 12.53
N LYS A 96 3.32 -10.60 13.07
CA LYS A 96 3.64 -11.77 12.21
C LYS A 96 2.48 -12.06 11.26
N PRO A 97 2.72 -12.18 9.94
CA PRO A 97 1.67 -12.53 8.98
C PRO A 97 1.30 -14.03 9.06
N ASP A 98 0.13 -14.36 8.54
CA ASP A 98 -0.31 -15.72 8.29
C ASP A 98 -0.09 -16.13 6.84
N LEU A 99 0.02 -15.14 5.95
CA LEU A 99 0.25 -15.33 4.52
C LEU A 99 0.91 -14.09 3.92
N PHE A 100 1.80 -14.27 2.97
CA PHE A 100 2.23 -13.22 2.06
C PHE A 100 1.53 -13.37 0.72
N VAL A 101 1.04 -12.27 0.15
CA VAL A 101 0.50 -12.25 -1.21
C VAL A 101 1.12 -11.11 -1.99
N GLN A 102 1.64 -11.43 -3.17
CA GLN A 102 2.31 -10.46 -4.04
C GLN A 102 2.03 -10.77 -5.51
N GLY A 103 1.68 -9.73 -6.26
CA GLY A 103 1.73 -9.78 -7.72
C GLY A 103 3.14 -9.49 -8.24
N SER A 104 3.46 -9.98 -9.42
CA SER A 104 4.73 -9.69 -10.10
C SER A 104 4.78 -8.20 -10.51
N ILE A 105 5.38 -7.36 -9.65
CA ILE A 105 5.52 -5.92 -9.87
C ILE A 105 6.90 -5.59 -10.44
N ASP A 106 7.92 -6.15 -9.80
CA ASP A 106 9.32 -6.06 -10.19
C ASP A 106 10.08 -7.31 -9.74
N ASP A 107 11.29 -7.49 -10.25
CA ASP A 107 12.10 -8.67 -9.98
C ASP A 107 12.52 -8.77 -8.50
N LEU A 108 12.66 -7.64 -7.83
CA LEU A 108 13.13 -7.60 -6.45
C LEU A 108 12.03 -7.98 -5.46
N GLN A 109 10.81 -7.49 -5.65
CA GLN A 109 9.74 -7.70 -4.67
C GLN A 109 9.36 -9.17 -4.54
N GLY A 110 9.29 -9.90 -5.65
CA GLY A 110 9.07 -11.34 -5.64
C GLY A 110 10.15 -12.09 -4.85
N LYS A 111 11.40 -11.71 -5.04
CA LYS A 111 12.54 -12.32 -4.32
C LYS A 111 12.54 -11.99 -2.84
N ILE A 112 12.32 -10.74 -2.49
CA ILE A 112 12.31 -10.32 -1.07
C ILE A 112 11.20 -11.03 -0.30
N ILE A 113 10.00 -11.16 -0.90
CA ILE A 113 8.90 -11.83 -0.19
C ILE A 113 9.18 -13.31 0.08
N GLU A 114 9.90 -13.98 -0.82
CA GLU A 114 10.35 -15.35 -0.63
C GLU A 114 11.26 -15.47 0.59
N TYR A 115 12.25 -14.58 0.71
CA TYR A 115 13.14 -14.54 1.87
C TYR A 115 12.44 -14.12 3.17
N GLU A 116 11.50 -13.18 3.10
CA GLU A 116 10.69 -12.77 4.25
C GLU A 116 9.81 -13.92 4.74
N ALA A 117 9.22 -14.66 3.81
CA ALA A 117 8.38 -15.82 4.10
C ALA A 117 9.19 -16.94 4.74
N GLU A 118 10.39 -17.23 4.22
CA GLU A 118 11.33 -18.19 4.79
C GLU A 118 11.76 -17.76 6.21
N ALA A 119 12.18 -16.51 6.39
CA ALA A 119 12.64 -16.00 7.67
C ALA A 119 11.55 -15.98 8.76
N LEU A 120 10.28 -15.90 8.37
CA LEU A 120 9.14 -15.91 9.30
C LEU A 120 8.44 -17.28 9.38
N ASP A 121 8.91 -18.28 8.64
CA ASP A 121 8.23 -19.57 8.50
C ASP A 121 6.72 -19.36 8.22
N THR A 122 6.45 -18.66 7.11
CA THR A 122 5.09 -18.26 6.73
C THR A 122 4.88 -18.55 5.24
N PRO A 123 3.74 -19.12 4.83
CA PRO A 123 3.46 -19.37 3.43
C PRO A 123 3.36 -18.08 2.61
N PHE A 124 3.62 -18.19 1.30
CA PHE A 124 3.43 -17.09 0.38
C PHE A 124 2.70 -17.54 -0.88
N TYR A 125 2.00 -16.60 -1.51
CA TYR A 125 1.32 -16.78 -2.80
C TYR A 125 1.77 -15.69 -3.75
N LEU A 126 2.38 -16.09 -4.87
CA LEU A 126 2.75 -15.19 -5.95
C LEU A 126 1.81 -15.41 -7.13
N TYR A 127 1.35 -14.33 -7.74
CA TYR A 127 0.57 -14.38 -8.96
C TYR A 127 1.16 -13.42 -10.02
N ASP A 128 0.91 -13.74 -11.28
CA ASP A 128 1.43 -12.94 -12.36
C ASP A 128 0.53 -11.74 -12.68
N ARG A 129 1.16 -10.63 -13.07
CA ARG A 129 0.49 -9.41 -13.52
C ARG A 129 1.08 -9.00 -14.86
N THR A 130 0.22 -8.74 -15.82
CA THR A 130 0.67 -8.14 -17.06
C THR A 130 0.88 -6.64 -16.86
N TRP A 131 2.12 -6.18 -17.08
CA TRP A 131 2.41 -4.76 -17.19
C TRP A 131 2.18 -4.31 -18.63
N PRO A 132 1.68 -3.08 -18.87
CA PRO A 132 1.66 -2.52 -20.20
C PRO A 132 3.10 -2.46 -20.70
N ILE A 133 3.38 -3.14 -21.82
CA ILE A 133 4.68 -3.08 -22.48
C ILE A 133 4.88 -1.63 -22.93
N ARG A 134 5.98 -1.00 -22.50
CA ARG A 134 6.42 0.25 -23.10
C ARG A 134 6.60 0.02 -24.60
N VAL A 135 5.74 0.60 -25.41
CA VAL A 135 6.05 0.74 -26.83
C VAL A 135 7.21 1.74 -26.92
N SER A 136 8.24 1.41 -27.67
CA SER A 136 9.53 2.10 -27.76
C SER A 136 9.49 3.57 -28.23
N SER A 137 8.30 4.15 -28.39
CA SER A 137 8.08 5.53 -28.84
C SER A 137 8.20 6.59 -27.74
N GLY A 138 8.46 6.21 -26.49
CA GLY A 138 8.66 7.17 -25.38
C GLY A 138 7.43 7.97 -24.96
N VAL A 139 6.31 7.82 -25.61
CA VAL A 139 5.06 8.50 -25.31
C VAL A 139 4.16 7.52 -24.57
N TYR A 140 3.71 7.89 -23.36
CA TYR A 140 2.63 7.20 -22.67
C TYR A 140 1.33 7.46 -23.46
N HIS A 141 1.14 6.72 -24.55
CA HIS A 141 -0.16 6.66 -25.19
C HIS A 141 -1.04 5.67 -24.46
N ASP A 142 -2.26 6.07 -24.33
CA ASP A 142 -3.40 5.35 -23.78
C ASP A 142 -3.10 3.89 -23.48
N PHE A 143 -3.35 3.52 -22.24
CA PHE A 143 -3.32 2.13 -21.80
C PHE A 143 -4.35 1.34 -22.61
N ASP A 144 -4.05 1.10 -23.88
CA ASP A 144 -4.76 0.14 -24.68
C ASP A 144 -4.40 -1.24 -24.11
N THR A 145 -5.08 -1.55 -23.02
CA THR A 145 -5.00 -2.85 -22.37
C THR A 145 -5.72 -3.80 -23.29
N ALA A 146 -4.96 -4.47 -24.17
CA ALA A 146 -5.52 -5.49 -25.04
C ALA A 146 -6.36 -6.46 -24.20
N ASP A 147 -7.56 -6.82 -24.69
CA ASP A 147 -8.56 -7.61 -23.99
C ASP A 147 -7.97 -8.89 -23.35
N TYR A 148 -7.04 -9.54 -24.04
CA TYR A 148 -6.38 -10.75 -23.53
C TYR A 148 -5.61 -10.51 -22.21
N ARG A 149 -5.09 -9.31 -21.96
CA ARG A 149 -4.39 -8.98 -20.71
C ARG A 149 -5.38 -8.82 -19.57
N VAL A 150 -6.50 -8.19 -19.84
CA VAL A 150 -7.59 -8.05 -18.87
C VAL A 150 -8.11 -9.43 -18.48
N GLU A 151 -8.37 -10.28 -19.48
CA GLU A 151 -8.81 -11.66 -19.25
C GLU A 151 -7.79 -12.47 -18.45
N TYR A 152 -6.50 -12.31 -18.76
CA TYR A 152 -5.44 -12.97 -18.01
C TYR A 152 -5.43 -12.56 -16.55
N VAL A 153 -5.48 -11.26 -16.25
CA VAL A 153 -5.50 -10.76 -14.87
C VAL A 153 -6.76 -11.19 -14.13
N ILE A 154 -7.91 -11.20 -14.81
CA ILE A 154 -9.16 -11.73 -14.23
C ILE A 154 -8.99 -13.20 -13.83
N LYS A 155 -8.34 -14.01 -14.69
CA LYS A 155 -8.04 -15.40 -14.36
C LYS A 155 -7.16 -15.51 -13.13
N GLN A 156 -6.07 -14.73 -13.06
CA GLN A 156 -5.18 -14.71 -11.90
C GLN A 156 -5.91 -14.31 -10.61
N TYR A 157 -6.82 -13.33 -10.67
CA TYR A 157 -7.61 -12.95 -9.49
C TYR A 157 -8.64 -14.03 -9.09
N ARG A 158 -9.22 -14.76 -10.04
CA ARG A 158 -10.09 -15.91 -9.73
C ARG A 158 -9.31 -17.03 -9.05
N GLU A 159 -8.10 -17.32 -9.51
CA GLU A 159 -7.21 -18.31 -8.90
C GLU A 159 -6.80 -17.86 -7.49
N LEU A 160 -6.45 -16.57 -7.29
CA LEU A 160 -6.19 -16.00 -5.98
C LEU A 160 -7.39 -16.14 -5.04
N ILE A 161 -8.60 -15.82 -5.51
CA ILE A 161 -9.82 -15.95 -4.69
C ILE A 161 -10.00 -17.41 -4.25
N GLY A 162 -9.93 -18.36 -5.17
CA GLY A 162 -10.06 -19.79 -4.85
C GLY A 162 -8.98 -20.28 -3.87
N PHE A 163 -7.75 -19.77 -4.01
CA PHE A 163 -6.67 -20.03 -3.05
C PHE A 163 -7.01 -19.47 -1.65
N LEU A 164 -7.44 -18.22 -1.56
CA LEU A 164 -7.79 -17.57 -0.29
C LEU A 164 -8.98 -18.23 0.40
N GLU A 165 -10.01 -18.63 -0.36
CA GLU A 165 -11.17 -19.35 0.16
C GLU A 165 -10.76 -20.68 0.82
N ASN A 166 -9.90 -21.45 0.15
CA ASN A 166 -9.38 -22.70 0.69
C ASN A 166 -8.44 -22.49 1.89
N PHE A 167 -7.57 -21.47 1.82
CA PHE A 167 -6.55 -21.23 2.84
C PHE A 167 -7.15 -20.71 4.15
N PHE A 168 -8.10 -19.77 4.06
CA PHE A 168 -8.73 -19.16 5.23
C PHE A 168 -10.07 -19.79 5.62
N HIS A 169 -10.58 -20.73 4.83
CA HIS A 169 -11.92 -21.34 5.00
C HIS A 169 -13.02 -20.26 5.07
N ARG A 170 -12.94 -19.28 4.16
CA ARG A 170 -13.89 -18.17 4.04
C ARG A 170 -14.31 -18.01 2.60
N GLU A 171 -15.61 -17.93 2.35
CA GLU A 171 -16.15 -17.68 1.01
C GLU A 171 -16.15 -16.18 0.69
N LEU A 172 -15.89 -15.84 -0.58
CA LEU A 172 -16.00 -14.48 -1.07
C LEU A 172 -17.47 -14.10 -1.28
N GLU A 173 -17.96 -13.16 -0.50
CA GLU A 173 -19.28 -12.59 -0.71
C GLU A 173 -19.26 -11.50 -1.80
N MET A 174 -19.86 -11.80 -2.96
CA MET A 174 -19.85 -10.86 -4.09
C MET A 174 -20.50 -9.50 -3.76
N GLY A 175 -21.45 -9.46 -2.83
CA GLY A 175 -22.04 -8.22 -2.34
C GLY A 175 -21.01 -7.31 -1.65
N LYS A 176 -20.21 -7.89 -0.76
CA LYS A 176 -19.12 -7.18 -0.06
C LYS A 176 -18.01 -6.76 -1.02
N LEU A 177 -17.68 -7.58 -2.02
CA LEU A 177 -16.71 -7.19 -3.04
C LEU A 177 -17.17 -5.96 -3.83
N LYS A 178 -18.44 -5.94 -4.25
CA LYS A 178 -19.02 -4.77 -4.94
C LYS A 178 -19.00 -3.53 -4.07
N GLU A 179 -19.25 -3.65 -2.77
CA GLU A 179 -19.18 -2.55 -1.82
C GLU A 179 -17.73 -2.05 -1.67
N ALA A 180 -16.78 -2.94 -1.47
CA ALA A 180 -15.36 -2.58 -1.38
C ALA A 180 -14.87 -1.87 -2.65
N VAL A 181 -15.25 -2.35 -3.84
CA VAL A 181 -14.91 -1.69 -5.11
C VAL A 181 -15.54 -0.29 -5.20
N ARG A 182 -16.81 -0.13 -4.80
CA ARG A 182 -17.45 1.20 -4.77
C ARG A 182 -16.71 2.17 -3.85
N ASN A 183 -16.30 1.72 -2.66
CA ASN A 183 -15.52 2.51 -1.73
C ASN A 183 -14.18 2.95 -2.35
N SER A 184 -13.48 2.05 -3.00
CA SER A 184 -12.23 2.39 -3.70
C SER A 184 -12.46 3.40 -4.83
N VAL A 185 -13.48 3.22 -5.64
CA VAL A 185 -13.83 4.17 -6.73
C VAL A 185 -14.14 5.55 -6.15
N GLU A 186 -14.94 5.62 -5.08
CA GLU A 186 -15.27 6.89 -4.44
C GLU A 186 -14.04 7.57 -3.83
N MET A 187 -13.13 6.80 -3.22
CA MET A 187 -11.84 7.33 -2.73
C MET A 187 -11.02 7.96 -3.87
N TYR A 188 -10.90 7.27 -5.01
CA TYR A 188 -10.18 7.79 -6.19
C TYR A 188 -10.84 9.05 -6.74
N ARG A 189 -12.18 9.11 -6.79
CA ARG A 189 -12.92 10.28 -7.23
C ARG A 189 -12.63 11.50 -6.33
N LEU A 190 -12.71 11.31 -5.01
CA LEU A 190 -12.42 12.35 -4.04
C LEU A 190 -10.96 12.82 -4.11
N TRP A 191 -10.03 11.89 -4.31
CA TRP A 191 -8.61 12.22 -4.47
C TRP A 191 -8.34 13.00 -5.74
N TRP A 192 -9.00 12.64 -6.83
CA TRP A 192 -8.94 13.40 -8.07
C TRP A 192 -9.44 14.84 -7.88
N GLU A 193 -10.49 15.03 -7.11
CA GLU A 193 -10.96 16.37 -6.75
C GLU A 193 -9.89 17.18 -6.01
N VAL A 194 -9.13 16.57 -5.11
CA VAL A 194 -7.98 17.22 -4.45
C VAL A 194 -6.93 17.64 -5.47
N ASP A 195 -6.60 16.78 -6.43
CA ASP A 195 -5.63 17.12 -7.49
C ASP A 195 -6.10 18.28 -8.37
N GLU A 196 -7.39 18.36 -8.70
CA GLU A 196 -7.95 19.49 -9.43
C GLU A 196 -7.92 20.78 -8.57
N LEU A 197 -8.26 20.71 -7.29
CA LEU A 197 -8.20 21.86 -6.38
C LEU A 197 -6.77 22.40 -6.23
N ARG A 198 -5.75 21.56 -6.31
CA ARG A 198 -4.34 21.97 -6.25
C ARG A 198 -3.90 22.82 -7.43
N ARG A 199 -4.64 22.82 -8.55
CA ARG A 199 -4.35 23.66 -9.71
C ARG A 199 -4.71 25.13 -9.52
N THR A 200 -5.47 25.46 -8.47
CA THR A 200 -5.86 26.85 -8.19
C THR A 200 -4.64 27.71 -7.85
N VAL A 201 -4.76 29.01 -8.09
CA VAL A 201 -3.73 30.01 -7.76
C VAL A 201 -4.34 31.03 -6.80
N PRO A 202 -3.79 31.18 -5.59
CA PRO A 202 -2.61 30.48 -5.06
C PRO A 202 -2.88 29.00 -4.75
N ALA A 203 -1.80 28.19 -4.65
CA ALA A 203 -1.93 26.79 -4.27
C ALA A 203 -2.46 26.64 -2.84
N PRO A 204 -3.51 25.82 -2.61
CA PRO A 204 -4.12 25.65 -1.28
C PRO A 204 -3.28 24.81 -0.34
N ILE A 205 -2.46 23.88 -0.88
CA ILE A 205 -1.60 22.95 -0.14
C ILE A 205 -0.27 22.77 -0.85
N THR A 206 0.75 22.39 -0.08
CA THR A 206 2.08 21.99 -0.58
C THR A 206 2.20 20.47 -0.72
N SER A 207 3.32 19.99 -1.28
CA SER A 207 3.67 18.56 -1.26
C SER A 207 3.84 18.03 0.16
N THR A 208 4.27 18.87 1.11
CA THR A 208 4.39 18.52 2.52
C THR A 208 3.03 18.26 3.18
N ASP A 209 1.98 18.90 2.71
CA ASP A 209 0.61 18.64 3.16
C ASP A 209 0.02 17.40 2.43
N PHE A 210 0.33 17.25 1.15
CA PHE A 210 -0.25 16.21 0.29
C PHE A 210 0.26 14.81 0.62
N LEU A 211 1.60 14.65 0.74
CA LEU A 211 2.22 13.33 0.94
C LEU A 211 1.79 12.62 2.24
N PRO A 212 1.69 13.28 3.40
CA PRO A 212 1.21 12.63 4.63
C PRO A 212 -0.26 12.19 4.57
N ASN A 213 -1.05 12.73 3.64
CA ASN A 213 -2.45 12.38 3.44
C ASN A 213 -2.67 11.27 2.39
N MET A 214 -1.61 10.79 1.71
CA MET A 214 -1.68 9.66 0.77
C MET A 214 -1.93 8.29 1.41
N PRO A 215 -1.45 7.98 2.64
CA PRO A 215 -1.60 6.64 3.22
C PRO A 215 -3.02 6.06 3.17
N PRO A 216 -4.11 6.80 3.40
CA PRO A 216 -5.47 6.27 3.25
C PRO A 216 -5.73 5.72 1.84
N MET A 217 -5.26 6.40 0.80
CA MET A 217 -5.40 5.97 -0.60
C MET A 217 -4.67 4.66 -0.89
N TRP A 218 -3.56 4.41 -0.20
CA TRP A 218 -2.76 3.22 -0.43
C TRP A 218 -3.16 2.03 0.44
N TYR A 219 -3.66 2.28 1.66
CA TYR A 219 -3.82 1.22 2.67
C TYR A 219 -5.24 1.00 3.15
N PHE A 220 -6.17 1.89 2.80
CA PHE A 220 -7.58 1.77 3.22
C PHE A 220 -8.54 1.62 2.06
N ARG A 221 -8.04 1.20 0.89
CA ARG A 221 -8.93 0.90 -0.24
C ARG A 221 -9.94 -0.18 0.15
N GLY A 222 -11.15 -0.04 -0.35
CA GLY A 222 -12.25 -0.92 -0.04
C GLY A 222 -12.98 -0.62 1.28
N LEU A 223 -12.42 0.21 2.15
CA LEU A 223 -12.98 0.53 3.46
C LEU A 223 -13.70 1.87 3.46
N GLU A 224 -14.85 1.94 4.13
CA GLU A 224 -15.60 3.18 4.33
C GLU A 224 -14.78 4.24 5.07
N LYS A 225 -14.01 3.84 6.09
CA LYS A 225 -13.09 4.75 6.80
C LYS A 225 -12.07 5.43 5.88
N GLY A 226 -11.69 4.76 4.78
CA GLY A 226 -10.83 5.35 3.76
C GLY A 226 -11.54 6.45 2.98
N VAL A 227 -12.77 6.20 2.55
CA VAL A 227 -13.63 7.18 1.86
C VAL A 227 -13.84 8.42 2.74
N GLU A 228 -14.18 8.20 4.00
CA GLU A 228 -14.42 9.29 4.96
C GLU A 228 -13.18 10.15 5.19
N THR A 229 -12.01 9.50 5.37
CA THR A 229 -10.74 10.22 5.57
C THR A 229 -10.36 11.06 4.36
N VAL A 230 -10.49 10.51 3.15
CA VAL A 230 -10.18 11.26 1.92
C VAL A 230 -11.19 12.38 1.70
N ARG A 231 -12.47 12.18 2.05
CA ARG A 231 -13.49 13.21 1.98
C ARG A 231 -13.17 14.38 2.91
N GLN A 232 -12.78 14.12 4.14
CA GLN A 232 -12.38 15.16 5.09
C GLN A 232 -11.20 15.98 4.56
N PHE A 233 -10.20 15.30 4.00
CA PHE A 233 -9.06 15.99 3.39
C PHE A 233 -9.47 16.84 2.18
N ARG A 234 -10.31 16.31 1.30
CA ARG A 234 -10.84 17.05 0.15
C ARG A 234 -11.61 18.30 0.59
N ASP A 235 -12.47 18.17 1.62
CA ASP A 235 -13.29 19.27 2.13
C ASP A 235 -12.42 20.36 2.76
N GLU A 236 -11.36 20.00 3.49
CA GLU A 236 -10.38 20.96 4.01
C GLU A 236 -9.67 21.72 2.88
N VAL A 237 -9.19 20.99 1.85
CA VAL A 237 -8.51 21.64 0.71
C VAL A 237 -9.48 22.56 -0.03
N LYS A 238 -10.73 22.14 -0.21
CA LYS A 238 -11.76 22.97 -0.83
C LYS A 238 -12.05 24.22 -0.01
N GLU A 239 -12.17 24.14 1.30
CA GLU A 239 -12.36 25.29 2.19
C GLU A 239 -11.20 26.30 2.05
N ARG A 240 -9.97 25.82 1.96
CA ARG A 240 -8.79 26.68 1.71
C ARG A 240 -8.88 27.41 0.38
N VAL A 241 -9.32 26.74 -0.68
CA VAL A 241 -9.57 27.38 -2.00
C VAL A 241 -10.66 28.43 -1.92
N ASP A 242 -11.81 28.09 -1.33
CA ASP A 242 -12.96 28.99 -1.21
C ASP A 242 -12.63 30.26 -0.41
N ASN A 243 -11.72 30.16 0.56
CA ASN A 243 -11.24 31.28 1.37
C ASN A 243 -9.99 31.98 0.79
N GLY A 244 -9.50 31.57 -0.37
CA GLY A 244 -8.31 32.15 -1.01
C GLY A 244 -7.02 31.96 -0.19
N LEU A 245 -6.94 30.90 0.63
CA LEU A 245 -5.78 30.65 1.47
C LEU A 245 -4.63 30.06 0.64
N ALA A 246 -3.47 30.73 0.68
CA ALA A 246 -2.24 30.28 0.05
C ALA A 246 -1.43 29.41 1.00
N ALA A 247 -1.00 28.23 0.54
CA ALA A 247 -0.06 27.39 1.30
C ALA A 247 1.33 28.06 1.43
N VAL A 248 1.71 28.84 0.43
CA VAL A 248 2.97 29.61 0.41
C VAL A 248 2.68 31.07 0.09
N PRO A 249 3.04 32.00 0.96
CA PRO A 249 2.91 33.42 0.65
C PRO A 249 3.72 33.80 -0.61
N ASN A 250 3.11 34.56 -1.52
CA ASN A 250 3.76 35.03 -2.74
C ASN A 250 4.31 33.91 -3.64
N GLU A 251 3.51 32.87 -3.89
CA GLU A 251 3.84 31.82 -4.84
C GLU A 251 4.32 32.42 -6.19
N ARG A 252 5.55 32.05 -6.61
CA ARG A 252 6.15 32.52 -7.86
C ARG A 252 6.42 31.40 -8.85
N ILE A 253 6.71 30.20 -8.37
CA ILE A 253 7.08 29.04 -9.15
C ILE A 253 6.35 27.84 -8.60
N ARG A 254 5.79 27.04 -9.48
CA ARG A 254 5.20 25.73 -9.16
C ARG A 254 5.93 24.67 -9.95
N LEU A 255 6.51 23.70 -9.24
CA LEU A 255 7.15 22.53 -9.82
C LEU A 255 6.14 21.36 -9.81
N LEU A 256 6.10 20.62 -10.90
CA LEU A 256 5.28 19.42 -11.07
C LEU A 256 6.20 18.19 -11.10
#